data_c0d085b6ec66e3c4c766bf72cb01b1d2
#
_entry.id   c0d085b6ec66e3c4c766bf72cb01b1d2
#
_cell.length_a   1.000
_cell.length_b   1.000
_cell.length_c   1.000
_cell.angle_alpha   90.00
_cell.angle_beta   90.00
_cell.angle_gamma   90.00
#
_symmetry.space_group_name_H-M   'P 1'
#
loop_
_entity.id
_entity.type
_entity.pdbx_description
1 polymer ?
#
loop_
_entity_poly.entity_id
_entity_poly.type
_entity_poly.pdbx_seq_one_letter_code
_entity_poly.pdbx_strand_id
1 'polypeptide(L)'
;MGINHWPEEQRPRERLIKHGAPALSDAELLSVFLRVGVKGKSAVDLGRDMLTQFGSLRALFSATLTDFAKVHGLGSAKYAQLQAVLELAKRSISEELQTNSSLSSPQAVKQYLQLQIGNKQYESFTVLFLDVKNRLLVTQELSRGSLSHASVYPREVVKSALAHNAASIILAHNHPSGSAEPSQADLSLTHTLKSALSLVDIRVLDHFIVASNTVYSFAENGQM
;
A
#
# COMPACT_ATOMS: atom_id res chain seq x y z
N MET A 1 -24.42 -25.99 -0.98
CA MET A 1 -23.90 -26.81 -2.10
C MET A 1 -22.49 -26.35 -2.45
N GLY A 2 -21.57 -27.26 -2.75
CA GLY A 2 -20.21 -26.87 -3.17
C GLY A 2 -20.22 -26.23 -4.56
N ILE A 3 -19.29 -25.30 -4.82
CA ILE A 3 -19.12 -24.60 -6.11
C ILE A 3 -18.95 -25.58 -7.30
N ASN A 4 -18.47 -26.80 -7.03
CA ASN A 4 -18.28 -27.84 -8.04
C ASN A 4 -19.59 -28.31 -8.72
N HIS A 5 -20.75 -28.05 -8.11
CA HIS A 5 -22.06 -28.35 -8.69
C HIS A 5 -22.64 -27.20 -9.52
N TRP A 6 -21.96 -26.04 -9.56
CA TRP A 6 -22.40 -24.93 -10.39
C TRP A 6 -22.06 -25.19 -11.85
N PRO A 7 -22.80 -24.65 -12.80
CA PRO A 7 -22.41 -24.61 -14.19
C PRO A 7 -20.99 -24.01 -14.32
N GLU A 8 -20.19 -24.53 -15.23
CA GLU A 8 -18.78 -24.15 -15.39
C GLU A 8 -18.62 -22.65 -15.58
N GLU A 9 -19.50 -22.03 -16.36
CA GLU A 9 -19.52 -20.59 -16.64
C GLU A 9 -19.81 -19.71 -15.42
N GLN A 10 -20.33 -20.29 -14.34
CA GLN A 10 -20.63 -19.59 -13.09
C GLN A 10 -19.56 -19.80 -12.02
N ARG A 11 -18.61 -20.73 -12.25
CA ARG A 11 -17.54 -20.99 -11.29
C ARG A 11 -16.49 -19.87 -11.30
N PRO A 12 -16.12 -19.31 -10.14
CA PRO A 12 -15.20 -18.16 -10.09
C PRO A 12 -13.86 -18.40 -10.77
N ARG A 13 -13.27 -19.60 -10.62
CA ARG A 13 -11.97 -19.92 -11.25
C ARG A 13 -12.08 -19.92 -12.78
N GLU A 14 -13.07 -20.58 -13.32
CA GLU A 14 -13.32 -20.70 -14.75
C GLU A 14 -13.64 -19.31 -15.35
N ARG A 15 -14.42 -18.50 -14.63
CA ARG A 15 -14.69 -17.10 -15.01
C ARG A 15 -13.44 -16.25 -14.99
N LEU A 16 -12.57 -16.41 -13.97
CA LEU A 16 -11.29 -15.71 -13.89
C LEU A 16 -10.41 -16.02 -15.11
N ILE A 17 -10.31 -17.30 -15.47
CA ILE A 17 -9.48 -17.75 -16.61
C ILE A 17 -10.05 -17.23 -17.94
N LYS A 18 -11.37 -17.29 -18.12
CA LYS A 18 -12.04 -16.95 -19.38
C LYS A 18 -12.20 -15.44 -19.60
N HIS A 19 -12.48 -14.70 -18.52
CA HIS A 19 -12.90 -13.28 -18.62
C HIS A 19 -11.98 -12.31 -17.85
N GLY A 20 -10.96 -12.83 -17.15
CA GLY A 20 -10.04 -12.01 -16.33
C GLY A 20 -10.62 -11.58 -14.97
N ALA A 21 -9.75 -11.04 -14.13
CA ALA A 21 -10.09 -10.64 -12.76
C ALA A 21 -11.19 -9.56 -12.66
N PRO A 22 -11.27 -8.55 -13.56
CA PRO A 22 -12.32 -7.53 -13.49
C PRO A 22 -13.75 -8.06 -13.63
N ALA A 23 -13.93 -9.29 -14.16
CA ALA A 23 -15.25 -9.90 -14.31
C ALA A 23 -15.78 -10.53 -13.02
N LEU A 24 -14.96 -10.59 -11.94
CA LEU A 24 -15.32 -11.19 -10.67
C LEU A 24 -15.61 -10.12 -9.62
N SER A 25 -16.58 -10.40 -8.75
CA SER A 25 -16.77 -9.65 -7.51
C SER A 25 -15.67 -9.97 -6.50
N ASP A 26 -15.48 -9.10 -5.50
CA ASP A 26 -14.52 -9.30 -4.41
C ASP A 26 -14.71 -10.65 -3.70
N ALA A 27 -15.96 -11.06 -3.46
CA ALA A 27 -16.25 -12.36 -2.86
C ALA A 27 -15.84 -13.54 -3.75
N GLU A 28 -15.99 -13.41 -5.05
CA GLU A 28 -15.55 -14.44 -6.01
C GLU A 28 -14.02 -14.48 -6.11
N LEU A 29 -13.34 -13.34 -6.13
CA LEU A 29 -11.87 -13.29 -6.05
C LEU A 29 -11.35 -13.92 -4.77
N LEU A 30 -11.94 -13.60 -3.62
CA LEU A 30 -11.61 -14.24 -2.35
C LEU A 30 -11.89 -15.75 -2.39
N SER A 31 -12.92 -16.21 -3.09
CA SER A 31 -13.23 -17.65 -3.20
C SER A 31 -12.16 -18.41 -4.00
N VAL A 32 -11.60 -17.80 -5.05
CA VAL A 32 -10.46 -18.36 -5.81
C VAL A 32 -9.24 -18.49 -4.92
N PHE A 33 -8.95 -17.47 -4.13
CA PHE A 33 -7.86 -17.46 -3.13
C PHE A 33 -8.06 -18.54 -2.05
N LEU A 34 -9.26 -18.65 -1.48
CA LEU A 34 -9.61 -19.60 -0.42
C LEU A 34 -9.60 -21.05 -0.89
N ARG A 35 -9.87 -21.30 -2.17
CA ARG A 35 -9.96 -22.61 -2.87
C ARG A 35 -11.12 -23.49 -2.40
N VAL A 36 -11.36 -23.57 -1.11
CA VAL A 36 -12.40 -24.40 -0.48
C VAL A 36 -13.17 -23.59 0.54
N GLY A 37 -14.45 -23.90 0.67
CA GLY A 37 -15.30 -23.38 1.74
C GLY A 37 -15.12 -24.15 3.05
N VAL A 38 -16.10 -24.04 3.92
CA VAL A 38 -16.20 -24.79 5.17
C VAL A 38 -17.49 -25.63 5.18
N LYS A 39 -17.68 -26.49 6.17
CA LYS A 39 -18.90 -27.29 6.30
C LYS A 39 -20.15 -26.38 6.28
N GLY A 40 -21.00 -26.59 5.30
CA GLY A 40 -22.23 -25.82 5.12
C GLY A 40 -22.13 -24.52 4.35
N LYS A 41 -20.92 -24.05 4.00
CA LYS A 41 -20.70 -22.81 3.23
C LYS A 41 -19.73 -23.04 2.09
N SER A 42 -20.06 -22.48 0.92
CA SER A 42 -19.14 -22.48 -0.23
C SER A 42 -17.97 -21.52 0.02
N ALA A 43 -16.92 -21.57 -0.84
CA ALA A 43 -15.83 -20.61 -0.78
C ALA A 43 -16.29 -19.17 -1.08
N VAL A 44 -17.32 -19.00 -1.92
CA VAL A 44 -17.91 -17.67 -2.19
C VAL A 44 -18.67 -17.15 -0.97
N ASP A 45 -19.42 -18.00 -0.28
CA ASP A 45 -20.11 -17.59 0.95
C ASP A 45 -19.10 -17.22 2.03
N LEU A 46 -17.98 -17.96 2.14
CA LEU A 46 -16.91 -17.62 3.07
C LEU A 46 -16.25 -16.28 2.69
N GLY A 47 -16.06 -15.99 1.40
CA GLY A 47 -15.59 -14.69 0.92
C GLY A 47 -16.55 -13.55 1.29
N ARG A 48 -17.86 -13.77 1.19
CA ARG A 48 -18.89 -12.80 1.63
C ARG A 48 -18.84 -12.56 3.14
N ASP A 49 -18.71 -13.64 3.93
CA ASP A 49 -18.56 -13.53 5.39
C ASP A 49 -17.33 -12.68 5.77
N MET A 50 -16.20 -12.88 5.08
CA MET A 50 -14.99 -12.07 5.27
C MET A 50 -15.28 -10.60 5.01
N LEU A 51 -15.89 -10.27 3.87
CA LEU A 51 -16.22 -8.88 3.52
C LEU A 51 -17.21 -8.27 4.51
N THR A 52 -18.20 -9.02 4.98
CA THR A 52 -19.16 -8.56 5.97
C THR A 52 -18.47 -8.28 7.32
N GLN A 53 -17.59 -9.17 7.76
CA GLN A 53 -16.92 -9.03 9.06
C GLN A 53 -15.90 -7.90 9.07
N PHE A 54 -15.12 -7.73 8.00
CA PHE A 54 -14.08 -6.71 7.93
C PHE A 54 -14.54 -5.39 7.31
N GLY A 55 -15.72 -5.36 6.67
CA GLY A 55 -16.32 -4.20 6.05
C GLY A 55 -15.66 -3.77 4.73
N SER A 56 -14.40 -4.12 4.49
CA SER A 56 -13.69 -3.81 3.25
C SER A 56 -12.51 -4.76 3.00
N LEU A 57 -12.05 -4.89 1.76
CA LEU A 57 -10.81 -5.59 1.41
C LEU A 57 -9.60 -5.00 2.15
N ARG A 58 -9.54 -3.67 2.28
CA ARG A 58 -8.48 -2.99 3.00
C ARG A 58 -8.40 -3.43 4.46
N ALA A 59 -9.53 -3.41 5.18
CA ALA A 59 -9.58 -3.83 6.58
C ALA A 59 -9.22 -5.32 6.72
N LEU A 60 -9.68 -6.16 5.79
CA LEU A 60 -9.31 -7.57 5.72
C LEU A 60 -7.80 -7.78 5.55
N PHE A 61 -7.17 -7.03 4.65
CA PHE A 61 -5.73 -7.15 4.37
C PHE A 61 -4.85 -6.60 5.49
N SER A 62 -5.40 -5.69 6.31
CA SER A 62 -4.73 -5.11 7.49
C SER A 62 -5.03 -5.85 8.78
N ALA A 63 -5.91 -6.87 8.74
CA ALA A 63 -6.33 -7.61 9.93
C ALA A 63 -5.15 -8.31 10.59
N THR A 64 -5.19 -8.38 11.92
CA THR A 64 -4.26 -9.24 12.68
C THR A 64 -4.62 -10.71 12.51
N LEU A 65 -3.66 -11.61 12.78
CA LEU A 65 -3.97 -13.05 12.82
C LEU A 65 -5.13 -13.37 13.76
N THR A 66 -5.17 -12.68 14.91
CA THR A 66 -6.22 -12.87 15.93
C THR A 66 -7.59 -12.47 15.38
N ASP A 67 -7.71 -11.35 14.69
CA ASP A 67 -8.97 -10.90 14.11
C ASP A 67 -9.38 -11.76 12.91
N PHE A 68 -8.42 -12.14 12.08
CA PHE A 68 -8.65 -13.01 10.93
C PHE A 68 -9.20 -14.38 11.36
N ALA A 69 -8.65 -14.95 12.44
CA ALA A 69 -9.08 -16.25 12.98
C ALA A 69 -10.47 -16.25 13.62
N LYS A 70 -11.08 -15.08 13.87
CA LYS A 70 -12.48 -14.98 14.34
C LYS A 70 -13.48 -15.44 13.27
N VAL A 71 -13.12 -15.40 12.00
CA VAL A 71 -13.96 -15.96 10.92
C VAL A 71 -13.81 -17.47 10.89
N HIS A 72 -14.91 -18.18 11.07
CA HIS A 72 -14.90 -19.65 11.07
C HIS A 72 -14.30 -20.21 9.77
N GLY A 73 -13.29 -21.07 9.88
CA GLY A 73 -12.60 -21.68 8.77
C GLY A 73 -11.40 -20.88 8.24
N LEU A 74 -11.07 -19.75 8.87
CA LEU A 74 -9.86 -18.97 8.58
C LEU A 74 -8.83 -19.20 9.70
N GLY A 75 -7.80 -19.96 9.38
CA GLY A 75 -6.68 -20.24 10.30
C GLY A 75 -5.39 -19.54 9.84
N SER A 76 -4.32 -19.82 10.59
CA SER A 76 -2.98 -19.26 10.34
C SER A 76 -2.45 -19.52 8.92
N ALA A 77 -2.75 -20.69 8.33
CA ALA A 77 -2.30 -21.02 6.97
C ALA A 77 -2.90 -20.08 5.93
N LYS A 78 -4.20 -19.79 5.99
CA LYS A 78 -4.85 -18.84 5.06
C LYS A 78 -4.42 -17.41 5.32
N TYR A 79 -4.19 -17.05 6.59
CA TYR A 79 -3.60 -15.75 6.94
C TYR A 79 -2.20 -15.57 6.34
N ALA A 80 -1.31 -16.54 6.53
CA ALA A 80 0.04 -16.50 5.98
C ALA A 80 0.03 -16.43 4.44
N GLN A 81 -0.86 -17.19 3.79
CA GLN A 81 -1.05 -17.14 2.34
C GLN A 81 -1.48 -15.73 1.89
N LEU A 82 -2.41 -15.08 2.59
CA LEU A 82 -2.86 -13.72 2.28
C LEU A 82 -1.72 -12.72 2.40
N GLN A 83 -0.97 -12.75 3.51
CA GLN A 83 0.16 -11.86 3.72
C GLN A 83 1.27 -12.08 2.69
N ALA A 84 1.54 -13.33 2.29
CA ALA A 84 2.52 -13.64 1.26
C ALA A 84 2.13 -13.07 -0.11
N VAL A 85 0.84 -13.17 -0.51
CA VAL A 85 0.35 -12.60 -1.77
C VAL A 85 0.47 -11.07 -1.76
N LEU A 86 0.12 -10.41 -0.65
CA LEU A 86 0.27 -8.96 -0.50
C LEU A 86 1.73 -8.53 -0.60
N GLU A 87 2.63 -9.26 0.05
CA GLU A 87 4.06 -8.97 0.00
C GLU A 87 4.64 -9.17 -1.42
N LEU A 88 4.24 -10.24 -2.12
CA LEU A 88 4.64 -10.46 -3.52
C LEU A 88 4.16 -9.35 -4.45
N ALA A 89 2.92 -8.88 -4.28
CA ALA A 89 2.39 -7.74 -5.03
C ALA A 89 3.22 -6.47 -4.80
N LYS A 90 3.59 -6.17 -3.52
CA LYS A 90 4.46 -5.05 -3.18
C LYS A 90 5.83 -5.16 -3.83
N ARG A 91 6.46 -6.33 -3.79
CA ARG A 91 7.77 -6.57 -4.40
C ARG A 91 7.72 -6.41 -5.91
N SER A 92 6.69 -6.96 -6.57
CA SER A 92 6.52 -6.82 -8.03
C SER A 92 6.46 -5.36 -8.47
N ILE A 93 5.69 -4.52 -7.77
CA ILE A 93 5.64 -3.10 -8.07
C ILE A 93 6.96 -2.39 -7.74
N SER A 94 7.64 -2.79 -6.64
CA SER A 94 8.97 -2.26 -6.31
C SER A 94 10.01 -2.58 -7.38
N GLU A 95 10.00 -3.80 -7.93
CA GLU A 95 10.89 -4.20 -9.02
C GLU A 95 10.65 -3.36 -10.29
N GLU A 96 9.38 -3.09 -10.61
CA GLU A 96 9.04 -2.22 -11.74
C GLU A 96 9.59 -0.80 -11.55
N LEU A 97 9.50 -0.24 -10.34
CA LEU A 97 10.03 1.08 -9.99
C LEU A 97 11.58 1.13 -9.98
N GLN A 98 12.24 -0.03 -9.78
CA GLN A 98 13.71 -0.13 -9.84
C GLN A 98 14.23 -0.28 -11.27
N THR A 99 13.53 -1.01 -12.12
CA THR A 99 14.00 -1.35 -13.48
C THR A 99 13.63 -0.30 -14.52
N ASN A 100 12.46 0.26 -14.42
CA ASN A 100 11.98 1.29 -15.34
C ASN A 100 12.41 2.68 -14.87
N SER A 101 12.94 3.50 -15.78
CA SER A 101 13.24 4.92 -15.55
C SER A 101 11.99 5.78 -15.26
N SER A 102 10.94 5.15 -14.82
CA SER A 102 9.61 5.75 -14.73
C SER A 102 9.00 5.78 -13.33
N LEU A 103 9.71 6.33 -12.34
CA LEU A 103 8.99 7.20 -11.39
C LEU A 103 8.49 8.48 -12.12
N SER A 104 8.51 8.45 -13.45
CA SER A 104 7.92 9.44 -14.35
C SER A 104 6.38 9.37 -14.38
N SER A 105 5.77 8.33 -13.77
CA SER A 105 4.33 8.28 -13.61
C SER A 105 3.98 8.50 -12.13
N PRO A 106 3.44 9.67 -11.75
CA PRO A 106 2.91 9.91 -10.40
C PRO A 106 1.93 8.82 -9.97
N GLN A 107 1.22 8.22 -10.92
CA GLN A 107 0.27 7.15 -10.66
C GLN A 107 0.92 5.86 -10.14
N ALA A 108 2.06 5.45 -10.68
CA ALA A 108 2.79 4.27 -10.19
C ALA A 108 3.31 4.48 -8.76
N VAL A 109 3.80 5.70 -8.47
CA VAL A 109 4.22 6.08 -7.11
C VAL A 109 3.03 6.03 -6.14
N LYS A 110 1.87 6.58 -6.54
CA LYS A 110 0.65 6.55 -5.73
C LYS A 110 0.22 5.12 -5.39
N GLN A 111 0.19 4.23 -6.39
CA GLN A 111 -0.17 2.82 -6.20
C GLN A 111 0.82 2.11 -5.26
N TYR A 112 2.12 2.34 -5.47
CA TYR A 112 3.16 1.79 -4.61
C TYR A 112 3.00 2.25 -3.16
N LEU A 113 2.86 3.56 -2.93
CA LEU A 113 2.69 4.13 -1.59
C LEU A 113 1.40 3.66 -0.92
N GLN A 114 0.32 3.52 -1.68
CA GLN A 114 -0.95 2.98 -1.18
C GLN A 114 -0.77 1.56 -0.61
N LEU A 115 0.00 0.71 -1.30
CA LEU A 115 0.30 -0.65 -0.82
C LEU A 115 1.29 -0.67 0.34
N GLN A 116 2.26 0.25 0.36
CA GLN A 116 3.32 0.29 1.38
C GLN A 116 2.84 0.83 2.73
N ILE A 117 2.14 1.96 2.70
CA ILE A 117 1.79 2.68 3.93
C ILE A 117 0.29 2.93 4.11
N GLY A 118 -0.53 2.73 3.07
CA GLY A 118 -1.95 3.04 3.12
C GLY A 118 -2.75 2.23 4.15
N ASN A 119 -2.27 1.06 4.54
CA ASN A 119 -2.94 0.17 5.49
C ASN A 119 -2.42 0.26 6.92
N LYS A 120 -1.41 1.12 7.19
CA LYS A 120 -0.86 1.27 8.53
C LYS A 120 -1.87 1.97 9.46
N GLN A 121 -2.00 1.45 10.68
CA GLN A 121 -2.90 1.99 11.70
C GLN A 121 -2.24 3.14 12.52
N TYR A 122 -1.00 3.46 12.22
CA TYR A 122 -0.23 4.55 12.79
C TYR A 122 0.32 5.43 11.68
N GLU A 123 0.61 6.67 11.98
CA GLU A 123 1.29 7.56 11.03
C GLU A 123 2.72 7.09 10.82
N SER A 124 3.08 6.93 9.56
CA SER A 124 4.39 6.46 9.11
C SER A 124 4.96 7.46 8.14
N PHE A 125 6.10 8.05 8.47
CA PHE A 125 6.84 8.89 7.54
C PHE A 125 7.86 8.02 6.80
N THR A 126 7.72 7.96 5.50
CA THR A 126 8.49 7.09 4.60
C THR A 126 9.15 7.92 3.50
N VAL A 127 10.38 7.57 3.16
CA VAL A 127 11.14 8.23 2.09
C VAL A 127 11.52 7.21 1.03
N LEU A 128 11.30 7.57 -0.23
CA LEU A 128 11.80 6.85 -1.40
C LEU A 128 13.07 7.56 -1.86
N PHE A 129 14.18 6.85 -1.84
CA PHE A 129 15.48 7.33 -2.30
C PHE A 129 15.71 6.91 -3.75
N LEU A 130 16.13 7.86 -4.61
CA LEU A 130 16.18 7.68 -6.05
C LEU A 130 17.55 8.02 -6.60
N ASP A 131 17.94 7.31 -7.67
CA ASP A 131 19.15 7.62 -8.43
C ASP A 131 18.98 8.83 -9.38
N VAL A 132 20.03 9.15 -10.14
CA VAL A 132 20.03 10.26 -11.11
C VAL A 132 19.02 10.08 -12.25
N LYS A 133 18.54 8.86 -12.49
CA LYS A 133 17.49 8.54 -13.47
C LYS A 133 16.10 8.43 -12.84
N ASN A 134 15.95 8.84 -11.59
CA ASN A 134 14.75 8.71 -10.77
C ASN A 134 14.28 7.25 -10.61
N ARG A 135 15.17 6.26 -10.60
CA ARG A 135 14.84 4.87 -10.26
C ARG A 135 14.92 4.68 -8.76
N LEU A 136 14.04 3.87 -8.22
CA LEU A 136 14.00 3.58 -6.81
C LEU A 136 15.26 2.80 -6.37
N LEU A 137 16.02 3.37 -5.43
CA LEU A 137 17.13 2.69 -4.76
C LEU A 137 16.62 1.90 -3.56
N VAL A 138 15.90 2.58 -2.68
CA VAL A 138 15.34 2.00 -1.46
C VAL A 138 14.17 2.82 -0.95
N THR A 139 13.25 2.15 -0.28
CA THR A 139 12.18 2.78 0.50
C THR A 139 12.44 2.55 1.98
N GLN A 140 12.47 3.62 2.77
CA GLN A 140 12.77 3.55 4.20
C GLN A 140 11.72 4.29 5.02
N GLU A 141 11.20 3.63 6.06
CA GLU A 141 10.40 4.27 7.09
C GLU A 141 11.33 4.96 8.10
N LEU A 142 11.26 6.28 8.20
CA LEU A 142 12.13 7.07 9.06
C LEU A 142 11.48 7.44 10.40
N SER A 143 10.15 7.47 10.48
CA SER A 143 9.44 7.80 11.70
C SER A 143 8.11 7.06 11.79
N ARG A 144 7.70 6.77 13.03
CA ARG A 144 6.41 6.18 13.42
C ARG A 144 5.76 7.03 14.50
N GLY A 145 4.45 7.20 14.42
CA GLY A 145 3.67 7.94 15.41
C GLY A 145 2.92 9.11 14.80
N SER A 146 2.45 10.04 15.63
CA SER A 146 1.84 11.28 15.15
C SER A 146 2.90 12.27 14.67
N LEU A 147 2.68 12.93 13.53
CA LEU A 147 3.59 13.96 13.02
C LEU A 147 3.75 15.15 13.96
N SER A 148 2.78 15.38 14.86
CA SER A 148 2.85 16.41 15.90
C SER A 148 3.79 16.03 17.05
N HIS A 149 4.15 14.77 17.21
CA HIS A 149 4.98 14.25 18.32
C HIS A 149 6.16 13.39 17.85
N ALA A 150 6.15 12.83 16.65
CA ALA A 150 7.28 12.13 16.07
C ALA A 150 8.04 13.10 15.15
N SER A 151 9.04 13.77 15.69
CA SER A 151 9.81 14.74 14.94
C SER A 151 10.56 14.06 13.80
N VAL A 152 10.18 14.37 12.57
CA VAL A 152 11.02 14.06 11.40
C VAL A 152 12.15 15.08 11.39
N TYR A 153 13.33 14.66 11.77
CA TYR A 153 14.48 15.55 11.83
C TYR A 153 15.15 15.66 10.46
N PRO A 154 15.29 16.87 9.88
CA PRO A 154 15.94 17.05 8.57
C PRO A 154 17.33 16.39 8.49
N ARG A 155 18.12 16.46 9.55
CA ARG A 155 19.43 15.81 9.63
C ARG A 155 19.39 14.30 9.39
N GLU A 156 18.35 13.61 9.87
CA GLU A 156 18.25 12.15 9.69
C GLU A 156 17.83 11.81 8.25
N VAL A 157 16.98 12.64 7.64
CA VAL A 157 16.60 12.50 6.22
C VAL A 157 17.82 12.73 5.32
N VAL A 158 18.56 13.81 5.56
CA VAL A 158 19.80 14.13 4.82
C VAL A 158 20.85 13.03 4.97
N LYS A 159 21.10 12.56 6.20
CA LYS A 159 22.02 11.47 6.48
C LYS A 159 21.65 10.18 5.75
N SER A 160 20.37 9.80 5.77
CA SER A 160 19.87 8.62 5.04
C SER A 160 20.02 8.81 3.53
N ALA A 161 19.71 9.99 2.99
CA ALA A 161 19.82 10.26 1.57
C ALA A 161 21.28 10.16 1.07
N LEU A 162 22.22 10.69 1.84
CA LEU A 162 23.66 10.58 1.53
C LEU A 162 24.14 9.12 1.65
N ALA A 163 23.71 8.38 2.67
CA ALA A 163 24.08 6.98 2.86
C ALA A 163 23.61 6.08 1.71
N HIS A 164 22.48 6.41 1.07
CA HIS A 164 21.96 5.69 -0.09
C HIS A 164 22.44 6.26 -1.43
N ASN A 165 23.33 7.28 -1.44
CA ASN A 165 23.77 7.98 -2.65
C ASN A 165 22.57 8.46 -3.51
N ALA A 166 21.53 8.96 -2.86
CA ALA A 166 20.34 9.42 -3.55
C ALA A 166 20.58 10.75 -4.25
N ALA A 167 20.18 10.87 -5.53
CA ALA A 167 20.18 12.13 -6.27
C ALA A 167 18.87 12.91 -6.07
N SER A 168 17.80 12.21 -5.76
CA SER A 168 16.50 12.79 -5.45
C SER A 168 15.71 11.90 -4.48
N ILE A 169 14.69 12.46 -3.85
CA ILE A 169 13.81 11.73 -2.95
C ILE A 169 12.35 12.08 -3.20
N ILE A 170 11.48 11.16 -2.80
CA ILE A 170 10.05 11.39 -2.63
C ILE A 170 9.72 11.18 -1.16
N LEU A 171 9.01 12.14 -0.58
CA LEU A 171 8.49 12.06 0.79
C LEU A 171 7.09 11.47 0.77
N ALA A 172 6.74 10.70 1.78
CA ALA A 172 5.39 10.18 1.93
C ALA A 172 5.04 9.94 3.39
N HIS A 173 3.80 10.21 3.76
CA HIS A 173 3.24 9.75 5.03
C HIS A 173 1.77 9.36 4.86
N ASN A 174 1.26 8.56 5.79
CA ASN A 174 -0.15 8.18 5.77
C ASN A 174 -0.91 8.88 6.88
N HIS A 175 -2.18 9.18 6.61
CA HIS A 175 -3.14 9.64 7.59
C HIS A 175 -4.12 8.51 7.94
N PRO A 176 -3.98 7.83 9.08
CA PRO A 176 -4.93 6.79 9.52
C PRO A 176 -6.36 7.33 9.71
N SER A 177 -6.52 8.63 9.93
CA SER A 177 -7.83 9.31 10.03
C SER A 177 -8.67 9.24 8.75
N GLY A 178 -8.03 8.98 7.59
CA GLY A 178 -8.70 8.86 6.30
C GLY A 178 -8.80 10.14 5.48
N SER A 179 -8.38 11.32 5.99
CA SER A 179 -8.26 12.55 5.21
C SER A 179 -6.87 12.67 4.60
N ALA A 180 -6.79 12.93 3.30
CA ALA A 180 -5.53 13.19 2.58
C ALA A 180 -5.20 14.69 2.51
N GLU A 181 -5.98 15.56 3.15
CA GLU A 181 -5.75 17.00 3.15
C GLU A 181 -4.48 17.33 3.94
N PRO A 182 -3.54 18.12 3.37
CA PRO A 182 -2.31 18.48 4.06
C PRO A 182 -2.59 19.45 5.23
N SER A 183 -1.97 19.18 6.36
CA SER A 183 -1.94 20.09 7.48
C SER A 183 -0.90 21.20 7.28
N GLN A 184 -0.99 22.28 8.07
CA GLN A 184 0.05 23.33 8.08
C GLN A 184 1.43 22.77 8.51
N ALA A 185 1.44 21.75 9.35
CA ALA A 185 2.67 21.07 9.76
C ALA A 185 3.32 20.32 8.59
N ASP A 186 2.51 19.65 7.74
CA ASP A 186 3.00 18.96 6.55
C ASP A 186 3.64 19.93 5.54
N LEU A 187 3.00 21.08 5.31
CA LEU A 187 3.53 22.13 4.46
C LEU A 187 4.87 22.65 5.00
N SER A 188 4.95 22.95 6.30
CA SER A 188 6.16 23.46 6.96
C SER A 188 7.29 22.42 6.91
N LEU A 189 6.98 21.15 7.18
CA LEU A 189 7.93 20.05 7.10
C LEU A 189 8.48 19.88 5.69
N THR A 190 7.61 19.89 4.68
CA THR A 190 7.98 19.78 3.27
C THR A 190 8.98 20.88 2.88
N HIS A 191 8.67 22.12 3.21
CA HIS A 191 9.55 23.26 2.93
C HIS A 191 10.91 23.13 3.64
N THR A 192 10.90 22.73 4.92
CA THR A 192 12.12 22.55 5.72
C THR A 192 13.01 21.47 5.13
N LEU A 193 12.44 20.31 4.76
CA LEU A 193 13.17 19.19 4.17
C LEU A 193 13.71 19.55 2.78
N LYS A 194 12.92 20.24 1.96
CA LYS A 194 13.34 20.71 0.64
C LYS A 194 14.54 21.65 0.75
N SER A 195 14.50 22.60 1.68
CA SER A 195 15.59 23.54 1.94
C SER A 195 16.84 22.84 2.45
N ALA A 196 16.71 21.90 3.40
CA ALA A 196 17.85 21.17 3.95
C ALA A 196 18.54 20.28 2.90
N LEU A 197 17.78 19.59 2.07
CA LEU A 197 18.28 18.66 1.06
C LEU A 197 18.92 19.41 -0.13
N SER A 198 18.42 20.60 -0.49
CA SER A 198 19.01 21.42 -1.53
C SER A 198 20.44 21.87 -1.21
N LEU A 199 20.81 21.99 0.08
CA LEU A 199 22.18 22.31 0.51
C LEU A 199 23.20 21.21 0.22
N VAL A 200 22.74 20.00 -0.07
CA VAL A 200 23.57 18.84 -0.42
C VAL A 200 23.23 18.27 -1.80
N ASP A 201 22.68 19.11 -2.67
CA ASP A 201 22.35 18.81 -4.08
C ASP A 201 21.34 17.65 -4.25
N ILE A 202 20.50 17.37 -3.25
CA ILE A 202 19.45 16.35 -3.31
C ILE A 202 18.09 17.01 -3.52
N ARG A 203 17.38 16.60 -4.59
CA ARG A 203 16.07 17.16 -4.94
C ARG A 203 14.93 16.43 -4.25
N VAL A 204 13.97 17.17 -3.71
CA VAL A 204 12.66 16.60 -3.31
C VAL A 204 11.72 16.72 -4.51
N LEU A 205 11.31 15.57 -5.07
CA LEU A 205 10.48 15.55 -6.28
C LEU A 205 9.00 15.74 -5.95
N ASP A 206 8.53 15.15 -4.86
CA ASP A 206 7.14 15.26 -4.40
C ASP A 206 7.03 14.92 -2.91
N HIS A 207 5.90 15.27 -2.32
CA HIS A 207 5.45 14.80 -1.02
C HIS A 207 4.01 14.26 -1.16
N PHE A 208 3.81 13.00 -0.76
CA PHE A 208 2.51 12.34 -0.84
C PHE A 208 1.90 12.13 0.53
N ILE A 209 0.59 12.42 0.65
CA ILE A 209 -0.22 12.02 1.80
C ILE A 209 -1.12 10.88 1.36
N VAL A 210 -0.99 9.74 2.03
CA VAL A 210 -1.75 8.53 1.73
C VAL A 210 -2.86 8.36 2.77
N ALA A 211 -4.10 8.46 2.34
CA ALA A 211 -5.26 8.27 3.19
C ALA A 211 -6.22 7.28 2.54
N SER A 212 -6.74 6.35 3.29
CA SER A 212 -7.73 5.34 2.87
C SER A 212 -7.69 4.97 1.37
N ASN A 213 -8.44 5.67 0.53
CA ASN A 213 -8.54 5.42 -0.91
C ASN A 213 -7.99 6.59 -1.75
N THR A 214 -7.41 7.59 -1.10
CA THR A 214 -6.94 8.83 -1.74
C THR A 214 -5.46 9.03 -1.47
N VAL A 215 -4.73 9.45 -2.49
CA VAL A 215 -3.33 9.88 -2.37
C VAL A 215 -3.22 11.30 -2.88
N TYR A 216 -2.82 12.20 -2.00
CA TYR A 216 -2.59 13.60 -2.31
C TYR A 216 -1.13 13.80 -2.71
N SER A 217 -0.87 14.57 -3.74
CA SER A 217 0.47 14.95 -4.21
C SER A 217 0.64 16.46 -4.04
N PHE A 218 1.68 16.89 -3.37
CA PHE A 218 2.00 18.31 -3.21
C PHE A 218 2.42 18.93 -4.54
N ALA A 219 3.17 18.20 -5.37
CA ALA A 219 3.61 18.68 -6.67
C ALA A 219 2.43 18.91 -7.63
N GLU A 220 1.48 17.97 -7.71
CA GLU A 220 0.29 18.13 -8.57
C GLU A 220 -0.60 19.30 -8.12
N ASN A 221 -0.55 19.68 -6.84
CA ASN A 221 -1.32 20.79 -6.28
C ASN A 221 -0.52 22.09 -6.15
N GLY A 222 0.71 22.16 -6.71
CA GLY A 222 1.52 23.38 -6.74
C GLY A 222 2.05 23.80 -5.37
N GLN A 223 2.25 22.87 -4.44
CA GLN A 223 2.68 23.12 -3.05
C GLN A 223 4.12 22.66 -2.77
N MET A 224 4.91 22.40 -3.83
CA MET A 224 6.33 22.01 -3.73
C MET A 224 7.26 23.21 -3.77
#